data_d2704016de55ad2c94b4fc938d60c190
#
_entry.id   d2704016de55ad2c94b4fc938d60c190
#
_cell.length_a   1.000
_cell.length_b   1.000
_cell.length_c   1.000
_cell.angle_alpha   90.00
_cell.angle_beta   90.00
_cell.angle_gamma   90.00
#
_symmetry.space_group_name_H-M   'P 1'
#
loop_
_entity.id
_entity.type
_entity.pdbx_description
1 polymer ?
#
loop_
_entity_poly.entity_id
_entity_poly.type
_entity_poly.pdbx_seq_one_letter_code
_entity_poly.pdbx_strand_id
1 'polypeptide(L)'
;MSYAWAITIVIGTYFAGTYLSKVTRGRIGSSLFCTFVFLIAFNLNIFPRDIVAKADLSGMYNFVMLTLLVNIGSTFDLKMLKNEWRLVVSVLLGIVGMAVAIVGIGGFFFGELAVLSFPTLVGGSIATQLMVESATEKGLIEMAALIVLINSVQAWLGMPLISYGVRKEANRMLGIYRKTGQAVPANRFAIMDSKVQSESTETTFFDKFLPKQCQNTFFYLFITSLCGAAATVIAKYTSAMTGGILGSAIIGLFLGCGLTHLGILPKDPLKKSGLLDFMMFVLIVVLRGKLGDLSMATLA
;
A
#
# COMPACT_ATOMS: atom_id res chain seq x y z
N MET A 1 1.26 19.67 -23.91
CA MET A 1 1.78 18.28 -23.96
C MET A 1 0.63 17.37 -24.31
N SER A 2 0.81 16.45 -25.28
CA SER A 2 -0.27 15.52 -25.64
C SER A 2 -0.40 14.40 -24.62
N TYR A 3 -1.57 13.76 -24.54
CA TYR A 3 -1.87 12.62 -23.69
C TYR A 3 -0.80 11.50 -23.80
N ALA A 4 -0.45 11.14 -25.04
CA ALA A 4 0.53 10.07 -25.30
C ALA A 4 1.92 10.37 -24.70
N TRP A 5 2.38 11.61 -24.78
CA TRP A 5 3.64 12.01 -24.16
C TRP A 5 3.55 12.02 -22.63
N ALA A 6 2.43 12.48 -22.07
CA ALA A 6 2.25 12.52 -20.62
C ALA A 6 2.33 11.10 -20.02
N ILE A 7 1.59 10.16 -20.60
CA ILE A 7 1.58 8.76 -20.09
C ILE A 7 2.95 8.08 -20.29
N THR A 8 3.61 8.34 -21.42
CA THR A 8 4.94 7.77 -21.71
C THR A 8 5.99 8.26 -20.71
N ILE A 9 6.02 9.55 -20.38
CA ILE A 9 6.95 10.13 -19.40
C ILE A 9 6.71 9.53 -18.02
N VAL A 10 5.44 9.42 -17.62
CA VAL A 10 5.07 8.89 -16.31
C VAL A 10 5.44 7.41 -16.16
N ILE A 11 5.15 6.59 -17.18
CA ILE A 11 5.56 5.18 -17.22
C ILE A 11 7.09 5.07 -17.23
N GLY A 12 7.77 5.88 -18.03
CA GLY A 12 9.23 5.92 -18.10
C GLY A 12 9.88 6.27 -16.78
N THR A 13 9.32 7.23 -16.04
CA THR A 13 9.79 7.61 -14.70
C THR A 13 9.65 6.45 -13.71
N TYR A 14 8.51 5.76 -13.73
CA TYR A 14 8.30 4.60 -12.86
C TYR A 14 9.21 3.41 -13.24
N PHE A 15 9.37 3.16 -14.54
CA PHE A 15 10.29 2.13 -15.05
C PHE A 15 11.73 2.42 -14.62
N ALA A 16 12.22 3.66 -14.76
CA ALA A 16 13.52 4.06 -14.29
C ALA A 16 13.69 3.83 -12.77
N GLY A 17 12.65 4.14 -11.98
CA GLY A 17 12.61 3.86 -10.55
C GLY A 17 12.70 2.38 -10.21
N THR A 18 11.96 1.53 -10.92
CA THR A 18 12.01 0.07 -10.71
C THR A 18 13.33 -0.52 -11.14
N TYR A 19 13.92 -0.04 -12.24
CA TYR A 19 15.26 -0.43 -12.68
C TYR A 19 16.31 -0.07 -11.63
N LEU A 20 16.30 1.19 -11.15
CA LEU A 20 17.23 1.64 -10.11
C LEU A 20 17.08 0.85 -8.81
N SER A 21 15.85 0.54 -8.42
CA SER A 21 15.58 -0.31 -7.25
C SER A 21 16.20 -1.70 -7.38
N LYS A 22 16.15 -2.31 -8.56
CA LYS A 22 16.81 -3.61 -8.84
C LYS A 22 18.34 -3.49 -8.80
N VAL A 23 18.91 -2.48 -9.44
CA VAL A 23 20.38 -2.24 -9.47
C VAL A 23 20.91 -1.96 -8.07
N THR A 24 20.21 -1.19 -7.27
CA THR A 24 20.60 -0.86 -5.89
C THR A 24 20.27 -1.97 -4.88
N ARG A 25 19.78 -3.12 -5.34
CA ARG A 25 19.33 -4.24 -4.48
C ARG A 25 18.31 -3.81 -3.43
N GLY A 26 17.37 -2.95 -3.83
CA GLY A 26 16.28 -2.47 -2.98
C GLY A 26 16.65 -1.36 -1.99
N ARG A 27 17.88 -0.81 -2.06
CA ARG A 27 18.28 0.34 -1.20
C ARG A 27 17.53 1.61 -1.54
N ILE A 28 17.26 1.83 -2.82
CA ILE A 28 16.43 2.94 -3.32
C ILE A 28 15.15 2.33 -3.88
N GLY A 29 14.02 2.56 -3.21
CA GLY A 29 12.72 2.08 -3.68
C GLY A 29 12.24 2.88 -4.91
N SER A 30 11.50 2.23 -5.82
CA SER A 30 10.91 2.90 -6.99
C SER A 30 10.04 4.10 -6.62
N SER A 31 9.27 3.98 -5.55
CA SER A 31 8.42 5.06 -5.02
C SER A 31 9.23 6.29 -4.60
N LEU A 32 10.37 6.09 -3.94
CA LEU A 32 11.27 7.16 -3.54
C LEU A 32 11.87 7.88 -4.76
N PHE A 33 12.38 7.11 -5.72
CA PHE A 33 12.91 7.67 -6.96
C PHE A 33 11.87 8.53 -7.69
N CYS A 34 10.65 8.00 -7.86
CA CYS A 34 9.55 8.77 -8.43
C CYS A 34 9.29 10.08 -7.69
N THR A 35 9.31 10.05 -6.33
CA THR A 35 9.14 11.26 -5.53
C THR A 35 10.17 12.32 -5.85
N PHE A 36 11.45 11.96 -5.88
CA PHE A 36 12.52 12.91 -6.20
C PHE A 36 12.42 13.44 -7.61
N VAL A 37 12.14 12.56 -8.59
CA VAL A 37 12.00 12.99 -9.99
C VAL A 37 10.82 13.94 -10.15
N PHE A 38 9.66 13.62 -9.59
CA PHE A 38 8.49 14.50 -9.67
C PHE A 38 8.74 15.83 -8.94
N LEU A 39 9.31 15.80 -7.73
CA LEU A 39 9.62 17.00 -6.96
C LEU A 39 10.58 17.92 -7.74
N ILE A 40 11.69 17.40 -8.24
CA ILE A 40 12.68 18.16 -9.00
C ILE A 40 12.08 18.67 -10.32
N ALA A 41 11.38 17.82 -11.05
CA ALA A 41 10.81 18.18 -12.35
C ALA A 41 9.70 19.23 -12.24
N PHE A 42 8.88 19.20 -11.19
CA PHE A 42 7.88 20.24 -10.94
C PHE A 42 8.52 21.56 -10.54
N ASN A 43 9.56 21.55 -9.68
CA ASN A 43 10.25 22.76 -9.26
C ASN A 43 11.05 23.41 -10.39
N LEU A 44 11.63 22.60 -11.28
CA LEU A 44 12.33 23.10 -12.48
C LEU A 44 11.38 23.43 -13.65
N ASN A 45 10.06 23.27 -13.47
CA ASN A 45 9.04 23.42 -14.52
C ASN A 45 9.29 22.55 -15.76
N ILE A 46 10.00 21.42 -15.61
CA ILE A 46 10.22 20.44 -16.67
C ILE A 46 8.93 19.65 -16.93
N PHE A 47 8.23 19.26 -15.86
CA PHE A 47 6.92 18.62 -15.95
C PHE A 47 5.82 19.66 -15.66
N PRO A 48 4.74 19.67 -16.45
CA PRO A 48 3.56 20.43 -16.09
C PRO A 48 2.94 19.84 -14.83
N ARG A 49 2.45 20.69 -13.92
CA ARG A 49 1.84 20.27 -12.65
C ARG A 49 0.65 19.32 -12.83
N ASP A 50 -0.03 19.43 -13.96
CA ASP A 50 -1.18 18.62 -14.35
C ASP A 50 -0.81 17.36 -15.17
N ILE A 51 0.46 16.92 -15.18
CA ILE A 51 0.94 15.79 -16.00
C ILE A 51 0.16 14.50 -15.72
N VAL A 52 -0.18 14.23 -14.45
CA VAL A 52 -0.91 13.02 -14.04
C VAL A 52 -2.37 13.08 -14.48
N ALA A 53 -2.98 14.27 -14.41
CA ALA A 53 -4.32 14.51 -14.94
C ALA A 53 -4.34 14.39 -16.46
N LYS A 54 -3.33 14.93 -17.16
CA LYS A 54 -3.18 14.80 -18.62
C LYS A 54 -2.89 13.37 -19.07
N ALA A 55 -2.33 12.52 -18.20
CA ALA A 55 -2.17 11.09 -18.45
C ALA A 55 -3.43 10.27 -18.12
N ASP A 56 -4.53 10.93 -17.70
CA ASP A 56 -5.83 10.34 -17.33
C ASP A 56 -5.75 9.23 -16.24
N LEU A 57 -4.67 9.22 -15.46
CA LEU A 57 -4.49 8.25 -14.40
C LEU A 57 -5.35 8.55 -13.17
N SER A 58 -5.75 9.80 -12.98
CA SER A 58 -6.62 10.23 -11.89
C SER A 58 -8.01 9.59 -11.96
N GLY A 59 -8.56 9.39 -13.17
CA GLY A 59 -9.85 8.72 -13.36
C GLY A 59 -9.82 7.24 -12.99
N MET A 60 -8.71 6.56 -13.23
CA MET A 60 -8.53 5.15 -12.88
C MET A 60 -8.26 4.93 -11.39
N TYR A 61 -7.86 5.97 -10.68
CA TYR A 61 -7.35 5.86 -9.32
C TYR A 61 -8.34 5.20 -8.34
N ASN A 62 -9.60 5.67 -8.28
CA ASN A 62 -10.61 5.14 -7.35
C ASN A 62 -10.90 3.66 -7.60
N PHE A 63 -11.00 3.27 -8.88
CA PHE A 63 -11.16 1.88 -9.27
C PHE A 63 -9.99 1.02 -8.78
N VAL A 64 -8.77 1.46 -9.07
CA VAL A 64 -7.53 0.76 -8.69
C VAL A 64 -7.41 0.65 -7.17
N MET A 65 -7.67 1.74 -6.44
CA MET A 65 -7.58 1.77 -4.99
C MET A 65 -8.53 0.77 -4.33
N LEU A 66 -9.81 0.78 -4.72
CA LEU A 66 -10.80 -0.12 -4.13
C LEU A 66 -10.50 -1.59 -4.45
N THR A 67 -10.10 -1.87 -5.69
CA THR A 67 -9.72 -3.23 -6.12
C THR A 67 -8.48 -3.73 -5.36
N LEU A 68 -7.48 -2.87 -5.16
CA LEU A 68 -6.30 -3.18 -4.34
C LEU A 68 -6.66 -3.46 -2.88
N LEU A 69 -7.57 -2.68 -2.30
CA LEU A 69 -7.99 -2.88 -0.91
C LEU A 69 -8.70 -4.23 -0.70
N VAL A 70 -9.57 -4.62 -1.64
CA VAL A 70 -10.19 -5.95 -1.61
C VAL A 70 -9.13 -7.04 -1.77
N ASN A 71 -8.17 -6.86 -2.69
CA ASN A 71 -7.08 -7.82 -2.88
C ASN A 71 -6.19 -7.93 -1.64
N ILE A 72 -5.84 -6.81 -0.99
CA ILE A 72 -5.09 -6.82 0.27
C ILE A 72 -5.91 -7.50 1.36
N GLY A 73 -7.21 -7.20 1.47
CA GLY A 73 -8.12 -7.88 2.39
C GLY A 73 -8.08 -9.40 2.23
N SER A 74 -8.01 -9.89 0.98
CA SER A 74 -7.93 -11.33 0.69
C SER A 74 -6.65 -12.01 1.18
N THR A 75 -5.60 -11.26 1.45
CA THR A 75 -4.33 -11.81 1.99
C THR A 75 -4.36 -12.03 3.49
N PHE A 76 -5.34 -11.46 4.20
CA PHE A 76 -5.45 -11.62 5.66
C PHE A 76 -5.94 -13.00 6.04
N ASP A 77 -5.13 -13.71 6.81
CA ASP A 77 -5.49 -14.99 7.42
C ASP A 77 -5.84 -14.80 8.90
N LEU A 78 -7.15 -14.84 9.19
CA LEU A 78 -7.66 -14.66 10.57
C LEU A 78 -7.17 -15.75 11.53
N LYS A 79 -6.91 -16.97 11.03
CA LYS A 79 -6.36 -18.06 11.85
C LYS A 79 -4.93 -17.76 12.24
N MET A 80 -4.13 -17.24 11.29
CA MET A 80 -2.76 -16.83 11.53
C MET A 80 -2.70 -15.67 12.54
N LEU A 81 -3.55 -14.65 12.37
CA LEU A 81 -3.64 -13.52 13.32
C LEU A 81 -3.94 -14.01 14.76
N LYS A 82 -4.87 -14.95 14.92
CA LYS A 82 -5.22 -15.52 16.22
C LYS A 82 -4.06 -16.30 16.84
N ASN A 83 -3.32 -17.05 16.03
CA ASN A 83 -2.17 -17.81 16.51
C ASN A 83 -1.00 -16.90 16.91
N GLU A 84 -0.83 -15.78 16.20
CA GLU A 84 0.24 -14.79 16.41
C GLU A 84 -0.23 -13.58 17.24
N TRP A 85 -1.17 -13.79 18.17
CA TRP A 85 -1.76 -12.71 18.97
C TRP A 85 -0.72 -11.83 19.68
N ARG A 86 0.42 -12.41 20.10
CA ARG A 86 1.52 -11.66 20.73
C ARG A 86 2.16 -10.66 19.80
N LEU A 87 2.32 -11.03 18.51
CA LEU A 87 2.80 -10.12 17.46
C LEU A 87 1.80 -8.99 17.27
N VAL A 88 0.50 -9.33 17.18
CA VAL A 88 -0.60 -8.35 17.02
C VAL A 88 -0.58 -7.34 18.17
N VAL A 89 -0.49 -7.81 19.42
CA VAL A 89 -0.41 -6.93 20.60
C VAL A 89 0.84 -6.05 20.56
N SER A 90 2.00 -6.61 20.18
CA SER A 90 3.23 -5.82 20.05
C SER A 90 3.11 -4.71 19.02
N VAL A 91 2.49 -4.99 17.86
CA VAL A 91 2.24 -3.99 16.81
C VAL A 91 1.26 -2.92 17.30
N LEU A 92 0.17 -3.32 17.97
CA LEU A 92 -0.81 -2.36 18.53
C LEU A 92 -0.17 -1.43 19.57
N LEU A 93 0.67 -1.96 20.46
CA LEU A 93 1.43 -1.15 21.42
C LEU A 93 2.38 -0.19 20.70
N GLY A 94 3.03 -0.64 19.62
CA GLY A 94 3.86 0.21 18.78
C GLY A 94 3.08 1.35 18.13
N ILE A 95 1.87 1.06 17.61
CA ILE A 95 0.98 2.09 17.03
C ILE A 95 0.56 3.11 18.10
N VAL A 96 0.18 2.65 19.29
CA VAL A 96 -0.17 3.54 20.40
C VAL A 96 1.03 4.41 20.79
N GLY A 97 2.23 3.84 20.90
CA GLY A 97 3.45 4.60 21.17
C GLY A 97 3.74 5.65 20.11
N MET A 98 3.59 5.32 18.83
CA MET A 98 3.70 6.28 17.72
C MET A 98 2.61 7.37 17.78
N ALA A 99 1.37 7.01 18.12
CA ALA A 99 0.28 7.97 18.27
C ALA A 99 0.62 9.01 19.36
N VAL A 100 1.06 8.55 20.54
CA VAL A 100 1.46 9.43 21.63
C VAL A 100 2.64 10.34 21.23
N ALA A 101 3.64 9.80 20.55
CA ALA A 101 4.79 10.58 20.11
C ALA A 101 4.43 11.59 19.02
N ILE A 102 3.72 11.17 17.97
CA ILE A 102 3.45 12.03 16.81
C ILE A 102 2.33 13.01 17.10
N VAL A 103 1.19 12.54 17.64
CA VAL A 103 0.03 13.41 17.91
C VAL A 103 0.24 14.20 19.19
N GLY A 104 0.80 13.59 20.25
CA GLY A 104 1.06 14.27 21.51
C GLY A 104 2.20 15.29 21.42
N ILE A 105 3.40 14.81 21.10
CA ILE A 105 4.59 15.69 21.05
C ILE A 105 4.62 16.46 19.73
N GLY A 106 4.46 15.76 18.60
CA GLY A 106 4.46 16.37 17.26
C GLY A 106 3.30 17.34 17.06
N GLY A 107 2.13 17.06 17.63
CA GLY A 107 0.96 17.95 17.58
C GLY A 107 1.23 19.32 18.23
N PHE A 108 2.06 19.37 19.25
CA PHE A 108 2.46 20.64 19.88
C PHE A 108 3.31 21.51 18.96
N PHE A 109 4.19 20.91 18.13
CA PHE A 109 5.08 21.63 17.22
C PHE A 109 4.48 21.88 15.83
N PHE A 110 3.71 20.93 15.29
CA PHE A 110 3.25 20.91 13.90
C PHE A 110 1.72 20.97 13.75
N GLY A 111 0.97 21.01 14.85
CA GLY A 111 -0.49 21.15 14.84
C GLY A 111 -1.21 20.08 14.02
N GLU A 112 -2.10 20.50 13.12
CA GLU A 112 -2.90 19.60 12.29
C GLU A 112 -2.09 18.67 11.39
N LEU A 113 -0.91 19.11 10.93
CA LEU A 113 -0.03 18.31 10.08
C LEU A 113 0.41 17.02 10.80
N ALA A 114 0.69 17.07 12.10
CA ALA A 114 1.05 15.89 12.88
C ALA A 114 -0.08 14.86 12.92
N VAL A 115 -1.31 15.33 13.13
CA VAL A 115 -2.51 14.47 13.17
C VAL A 115 -2.77 13.82 11.82
N LEU A 116 -2.72 14.59 10.73
CA LEU A 116 -2.93 14.10 9.38
C LEU A 116 -1.79 13.17 8.90
N SER A 117 -0.56 13.37 9.40
CA SER A 117 0.60 12.56 9.04
C SER A 117 0.66 11.22 9.79
N PHE A 118 0.03 11.10 10.95
CA PHE A 118 0.08 9.89 11.77
C PHE A 118 -0.40 8.63 11.04
N PRO A 119 -1.58 8.60 10.39
CA PRO A 119 -2.03 7.43 9.63
C PRO A 119 -1.08 7.08 8.49
N THR A 120 -0.48 8.07 7.84
CA THR A 120 0.50 7.90 6.76
C THR A 120 1.74 7.16 7.25
N LEU A 121 2.25 7.52 8.43
CA LEU A 121 3.44 6.90 9.02
C LEU A 121 3.18 5.45 9.46
N VAL A 122 1.97 5.11 9.83
CA VAL A 122 1.57 3.75 10.24
C VAL A 122 1.16 2.88 9.06
N GLY A 123 0.31 3.39 8.18
CA GLY A 123 -0.38 2.61 7.14
C GLY A 123 0.23 2.69 5.74
N GLY A 124 1.32 3.44 5.54
CA GLY A 124 2.02 3.55 4.26
C GLY A 124 1.20 4.23 3.16
N SER A 125 1.45 3.85 1.90
CA SER A 125 0.91 4.58 0.73
C SER A 125 -0.62 4.62 0.64
N ILE A 126 -1.32 3.59 1.11
CA ILE A 126 -2.80 3.55 1.09
C ILE A 126 -3.37 4.53 2.11
N ALA A 127 -2.85 4.51 3.34
CA ALA A 127 -3.26 5.45 4.37
C ALA A 127 -2.89 6.90 4.00
N THR A 128 -1.73 7.09 3.36
CA THR A 128 -1.33 8.39 2.80
C THR A 128 -2.39 8.94 1.85
N GLN A 129 -2.90 8.09 0.96
CA GLN A 129 -3.89 8.51 -0.01
C GLN A 129 -5.21 8.93 0.65
N LEU A 130 -5.68 8.17 1.63
CA LEU A 130 -6.89 8.54 2.39
C LEU A 130 -6.72 9.88 3.11
N MET A 131 -5.52 10.13 3.65
CA MET A 131 -5.23 11.41 4.31
C MET A 131 -5.10 12.56 3.31
N VAL A 132 -4.51 12.32 2.15
CA VAL A 132 -4.42 13.29 1.05
C VAL A 132 -5.82 13.67 0.56
N GLU A 133 -6.71 12.69 0.38
CA GLU A 133 -8.09 12.93 -0.02
C GLU A 133 -8.83 13.76 1.05
N SER A 134 -8.74 13.37 2.31
CA SER A 134 -9.35 14.11 3.42
C SER A 134 -8.80 15.54 3.56
N ALA A 135 -7.49 15.75 3.38
CA ALA A 135 -6.87 17.07 3.40
C ALA A 135 -7.34 17.92 2.20
N THR A 136 -7.45 17.32 1.02
CA THR A 136 -7.92 18.01 -0.19
C THR A 136 -9.39 18.43 -0.05
N GLU A 137 -10.26 17.58 0.50
CA GLU A 137 -11.66 17.90 0.77
C GLU A 137 -11.82 19.07 1.75
N LYS A 138 -10.88 19.19 2.69
CA LYS A 138 -10.84 20.34 3.64
C LYS A 138 -10.19 21.60 3.05
N GLY A 139 -9.74 21.57 1.80
CA GLY A 139 -9.05 22.68 1.14
C GLY A 139 -7.58 22.85 1.56
N LEU A 140 -7.01 21.89 2.30
CA LEU A 140 -5.62 21.92 2.79
C LEU A 140 -4.66 21.29 1.76
N ILE A 141 -4.58 21.89 0.58
CA ILE A 141 -3.86 21.32 -0.58
C ILE A 141 -2.36 21.18 -0.29
N GLU A 142 -1.74 22.18 0.34
CA GLU A 142 -0.32 22.15 0.70
C GLU A 142 -0.01 21.04 1.73
N MET A 143 -0.89 20.87 2.71
CA MET A 143 -0.76 19.78 3.68
C MET A 143 -0.88 18.41 3.02
N ALA A 144 -1.78 18.27 2.04
CA ALA A 144 -1.89 17.04 1.25
C ALA A 144 -0.58 16.66 0.57
N ALA A 145 0.10 17.65 -0.02
CA ALA A 145 1.39 17.43 -0.68
C ALA A 145 2.52 17.14 0.35
N LEU A 146 2.53 17.82 1.52
CA LEU A 146 3.47 17.52 2.61
C LEU A 146 3.29 16.08 3.14
N ILE A 147 2.08 15.60 3.29
CA ILE A 147 1.79 14.21 3.71
C ILE A 147 2.42 13.20 2.72
N VAL A 148 2.36 13.46 1.41
CA VAL A 148 3.02 12.63 0.39
C VAL A 148 4.54 12.65 0.53
N LEU A 149 5.11 13.82 0.82
CA LEU A 149 6.54 13.97 1.06
C LEU A 149 6.97 13.18 2.31
N ILE A 150 6.24 13.31 3.41
CA ILE A 150 6.48 12.59 4.67
C ILE A 150 6.48 11.06 4.43
N ASN A 151 5.50 10.54 3.69
CA ASN A 151 5.45 9.12 3.32
C ASN A 151 6.71 8.69 2.55
N SER A 152 7.25 9.55 1.71
CA SER A 152 8.43 9.24 0.90
C SER A 152 9.71 9.24 1.75
N VAL A 153 9.85 10.22 2.65
CA VAL A 153 10.98 10.29 3.60
C VAL A 153 10.95 9.11 4.57
N GLN A 154 9.76 8.75 5.07
CA GLN A 154 9.59 7.56 5.91
C GLN A 154 10.07 6.29 5.21
N ALA A 155 9.69 6.08 3.95
CA ALA A 155 10.12 4.92 3.18
C ALA A 155 11.65 4.90 3.00
N TRP A 156 12.26 6.07 2.78
CA TRP A 156 13.71 6.20 2.65
C TRP A 156 14.46 5.84 3.92
N LEU A 157 14.00 6.32 5.07
CA LEU A 157 14.62 6.02 6.36
C LEU A 157 14.30 4.58 6.83
N GLY A 158 13.09 4.11 6.60
CA GLY A 158 12.63 2.80 7.05
C GLY A 158 13.28 1.64 6.32
N MET A 159 13.45 1.72 5.00
CA MET A 159 13.97 0.61 4.20
C MET A 159 15.40 0.18 4.59
N PRO A 160 16.38 1.08 4.79
CA PRO A 160 17.70 0.68 5.27
C PRO A 160 17.68 0.05 6.65
N LEU A 161 16.86 0.59 7.58
CA LEU A 161 16.73 0.07 8.95
C LEU A 161 16.15 -1.35 8.95
N ILE A 162 15.07 -1.59 8.20
CA ILE A 162 14.47 -2.91 8.04
C ILE A 162 15.48 -3.87 7.41
N SER A 163 16.14 -3.46 6.33
CA SER A 163 17.14 -4.28 5.64
C SER A 163 18.31 -4.66 6.55
N TYR A 164 18.74 -3.75 7.40
CA TYR A 164 19.79 -4.02 8.40
C TYR A 164 19.33 -5.06 9.42
N GLY A 165 18.12 -4.87 9.99
CA GLY A 165 17.54 -5.80 10.98
C GLY A 165 17.36 -7.21 10.40
N VAL A 166 16.77 -7.32 9.22
CA VAL A 166 16.55 -8.61 8.54
C VAL A 166 17.86 -9.32 8.21
N ARG A 167 18.88 -8.59 7.70
CA ARG A 167 20.20 -9.17 7.41
C ARG A 167 20.90 -9.66 8.67
N LYS A 168 20.84 -8.90 9.77
CA LYS A 168 21.41 -9.28 11.05
C LYS A 168 20.81 -10.60 11.56
N GLU A 169 19.48 -10.71 11.50
CA GLU A 169 18.77 -11.92 11.93
C GLU A 169 19.03 -13.11 10.99
N ALA A 170 19.00 -12.88 9.68
CA ALA A 170 19.34 -13.91 8.69
C ALA A 170 20.77 -14.46 8.89
N ASN A 171 21.74 -13.59 9.13
CA ASN A 171 23.12 -14.02 9.41
C ASN A 171 23.23 -14.79 10.73
N ARG A 172 22.46 -14.41 11.74
CA ARG A 172 22.38 -15.17 13.01
C ARG A 172 21.84 -16.58 12.77
N MET A 173 20.73 -16.70 12.06
CA MET A 173 20.10 -17.98 11.73
C MET A 173 21.03 -18.86 10.87
N LEU A 174 21.67 -18.30 9.85
CA LEU A 174 22.65 -19.00 9.02
C LEU A 174 23.86 -19.49 9.84
N GLY A 175 24.33 -18.68 10.80
CA GLY A 175 25.41 -19.07 11.69
C GLY A 175 25.08 -20.28 12.55
N ILE A 176 23.85 -20.37 13.04
CA ILE A 176 23.38 -21.53 13.82
C ILE A 176 23.20 -22.75 12.92
N TYR A 177 22.57 -22.57 11.74
CA TYR A 177 22.42 -23.66 10.76
C TYR A 177 23.76 -24.28 10.35
N ARG A 178 24.78 -23.45 10.10
CA ARG A 178 26.12 -23.93 9.76
C ARG A 178 26.80 -24.71 10.87
N LYS A 179 26.45 -24.41 12.13
CA LYS A 179 27.04 -25.12 13.33
C LYS A 179 26.28 -26.39 13.67
N THR A 180 24.97 -26.41 13.50
CA THR A 180 24.11 -27.51 13.98
C THR A 180 23.62 -28.43 12.87
N GLY A 181 23.73 -28.01 11.59
CA GLY A 181 23.14 -28.73 10.44
C GLY A 181 21.60 -28.75 10.46
N GLN A 182 20.98 -28.17 11.49
CA GLN A 182 19.53 -28.11 11.61
C GLN A 182 19.04 -26.68 11.36
N ALA A 183 17.99 -26.55 10.55
CA ALA A 183 17.29 -25.28 10.45
C ALA A 183 16.84 -24.88 11.86
N VAL A 184 17.33 -23.75 12.35
CA VAL A 184 16.84 -23.22 13.62
C VAL A 184 15.35 -23.08 13.45
N PRO A 185 14.51 -23.71 14.30
CA PRO A 185 13.11 -23.34 14.34
C PRO A 185 13.12 -21.85 14.66
N ALA A 186 12.82 -21.03 13.64
CA ALA A 186 12.60 -19.61 13.85
C ALA A 186 11.52 -19.52 14.91
N ASN A 187 11.91 -19.22 16.14
CA ASN A 187 11.04 -19.16 17.29
C ASN A 187 9.75 -19.99 17.07
N ARG A 188 9.20 -20.71 17.97
CA ARG A 188 8.00 -21.57 17.86
C ARG A 188 6.91 -21.16 16.84
N PHE A 189 7.05 -20.02 16.20
CA PHE A 189 6.18 -19.35 15.24
C PHE A 189 6.42 -19.75 13.76
N ALA A 190 7.61 -20.24 13.38
CA ALA A 190 7.93 -20.55 11.98
C ALA A 190 7.69 -22.02 11.58
N ILE A 191 7.29 -22.88 12.50
CA ILE A 191 6.99 -24.28 12.16
C ILE A 191 5.69 -24.41 11.35
N MET A 192 4.85 -23.36 11.30
CA MET A 192 3.63 -23.36 10.48
C MET A 192 3.86 -22.96 9.02
N ASP A 193 4.94 -22.23 8.70
CA ASP A 193 5.13 -21.71 7.35
C ASP A 193 5.65 -22.73 6.33
N SER A 194 6.33 -23.79 6.75
CA SER A 194 6.77 -24.84 5.84
C SER A 194 5.63 -25.71 5.29
N LYS A 195 4.46 -25.69 5.93
CA LYS A 195 3.24 -26.34 5.42
C LYS A 195 2.34 -25.42 4.59
N VAL A 196 2.56 -24.11 4.64
CA VAL A 196 1.72 -23.11 3.93
C VAL A 196 2.26 -22.78 2.54
N GLN A 197 3.53 -23.10 2.25
CA GLN A 197 4.11 -22.99 0.90
C GLN A 197 3.84 -24.20 -0.01
N SER A 198 3.28 -25.30 0.50
CA SER A 198 2.56 -26.19 -0.38
C SER A 198 1.39 -25.38 -0.91
N GLU A 199 1.37 -25.12 -2.21
CA GLU A 199 0.20 -24.64 -2.93
C GLU A 199 -1.01 -25.44 -2.42
N SER A 200 -1.65 -24.95 -1.37
CA SER A 200 -2.98 -25.40 -1.04
C SER A 200 -3.80 -25.00 -2.26
N THR A 201 -4.13 -25.96 -3.06
CA THR A 201 -5.22 -25.89 -4.03
C THR A 201 -6.46 -25.64 -3.16
N GLU A 202 -6.58 -24.41 -2.64
CA GLU A 202 -7.79 -24.00 -1.93
C GLU A 202 -8.87 -24.06 -3.01
N THR A 203 -9.70 -25.11 -2.94
CA THR A 203 -10.85 -25.26 -3.81
C THR A 203 -11.77 -24.07 -3.52
N THR A 204 -11.75 -23.12 -4.41
CA THR A 204 -12.60 -21.93 -4.34
C THR A 204 -14.03 -22.33 -4.64
N PHE A 205 -15.01 -21.63 -4.08
CA PHE A 205 -16.43 -21.86 -4.36
C PHE A 205 -16.71 -21.92 -5.87
N PHE A 206 -16.01 -21.14 -6.66
CA PHE A 206 -16.12 -21.10 -8.12
C PHE A 206 -15.56 -22.35 -8.82
N ASP A 207 -14.71 -23.16 -8.19
CA ASP A 207 -14.22 -24.41 -8.77
C ASP A 207 -15.34 -25.44 -8.99
N LYS A 208 -16.47 -25.27 -8.28
CA LYS A 208 -17.66 -26.12 -8.44
C LYS A 208 -18.53 -25.73 -9.64
N PHE A 209 -18.49 -24.45 -10.05
CA PHE A 209 -19.40 -23.91 -11.06
C PHE A 209 -18.70 -23.48 -12.35
N LEU A 210 -17.42 -23.09 -12.29
CA LEU A 210 -16.66 -22.66 -13.45
C LEU A 210 -15.46 -23.55 -13.70
N PRO A 211 -15.24 -23.97 -14.96
CA PRO A 211 -14.02 -24.68 -15.34
C PRO A 211 -12.79 -23.78 -15.06
N LYS A 212 -11.69 -24.39 -14.60
CA LYS A 212 -10.43 -23.67 -14.27
C LYS A 212 -9.89 -22.81 -15.42
N GLN A 213 -10.23 -23.13 -16.66
CA GLN A 213 -9.86 -22.36 -17.85
C GLN A 213 -10.52 -20.98 -17.90
N CYS A 214 -11.69 -20.81 -17.29
CA CYS A 214 -12.41 -19.53 -17.20
C CYS A 214 -11.96 -18.65 -16.02
N GLN A 215 -11.22 -19.22 -15.07
CA GLN A 215 -10.71 -18.51 -13.89
C GLN A 215 -9.39 -17.80 -14.21
N ASN A 216 -9.47 -16.87 -15.17
CA ASN A 216 -8.34 -16.07 -15.58
C ASN A 216 -8.24 -14.76 -14.75
N THR A 217 -7.20 -13.99 -15.01
CA THR A 217 -6.96 -12.68 -14.35
C THR A 217 -8.15 -11.72 -14.43
N PHE A 218 -8.84 -11.69 -15.60
CA PHE A 218 -9.98 -10.80 -15.79
C PHE A 218 -11.19 -11.23 -14.95
N PHE A 219 -11.37 -12.52 -14.73
CA PHE A 219 -12.40 -13.05 -13.83
C PHE A 219 -12.16 -12.57 -12.39
N TYR A 220 -10.94 -12.70 -11.89
CA TYR A 220 -10.61 -12.23 -10.54
C TYR A 220 -10.63 -10.71 -10.43
N LEU A 221 -10.23 -9.99 -11.47
CA LEU A 221 -10.37 -8.54 -11.55
C LEU A 221 -11.84 -8.12 -11.48
N PHE A 222 -12.71 -8.82 -12.20
CA PHE A 222 -14.16 -8.57 -12.18
C PHE A 222 -14.73 -8.75 -10.77
N ILE A 223 -14.41 -9.87 -10.10
CA ILE A 223 -14.91 -10.11 -8.75
C ILE A 223 -14.38 -9.09 -7.75
N THR A 224 -13.08 -8.81 -7.76
CA THR A 224 -12.49 -7.82 -6.83
C THR A 224 -13.03 -6.42 -7.09
N SER A 225 -13.26 -6.05 -8.33
CA SER A 225 -13.87 -4.78 -8.72
C SER A 225 -15.35 -4.70 -8.30
N LEU A 226 -16.11 -5.79 -8.48
CA LEU A 226 -17.49 -5.89 -8.03
C LEU A 226 -17.60 -5.73 -6.50
N CYS A 227 -16.68 -6.36 -5.76
CA CYS A 227 -16.60 -6.19 -4.30
C CYS A 227 -16.22 -4.76 -3.91
N GLY A 228 -15.32 -4.13 -4.66
CA GLY A 228 -14.99 -2.72 -4.49
C GLY A 228 -16.19 -1.80 -4.72
N ALA A 229 -16.96 -2.04 -5.78
CA ALA A 229 -18.20 -1.31 -6.05
C ALA A 229 -19.24 -1.54 -4.94
N ALA A 230 -19.41 -2.78 -4.48
CA ALA A 230 -20.29 -3.08 -3.36
C ALA A 230 -19.84 -2.37 -2.08
N ALA A 231 -18.53 -2.27 -1.83
CA ALA A 231 -17.98 -1.53 -0.69
C ALA A 231 -18.37 -0.04 -0.72
N THR A 232 -18.40 0.60 -1.90
CA THR A 232 -18.82 2.00 -2.02
C THR A 232 -20.30 2.19 -1.70
N VAL A 233 -21.15 1.26 -2.17
CA VAL A 233 -22.58 1.30 -1.88
C VAL A 233 -22.83 1.11 -0.39
N ILE A 234 -22.21 0.11 0.23
CA ILE A 234 -22.32 -0.17 1.66
C ILE A 234 -21.79 1.04 2.46
N ALA A 235 -20.66 1.63 2.06
CA ALA A 235 -20.08 2.80 2.72
C ALA A 235 -21.05 3.98 2.72
N LYS A 236 -21.77 4.21 1.64
CA LYS A 236 -22.75 5.28 1.54
C LYS A 236 -23.87 5.14 2.59
N TYR A 237 -24.32 3.91 2.84
CA TYR A 237 -25.33 3.65 3.87
C TYR A 237 -24.75 3.68 5.29
N THR A 238 -23.58 3.09 5.49
CA THR A 238 -22.96 3.02 6.82
C THR A 238 -22.37 4.34 7.27
N SER A 239 -21.87 5.19 6.38
CA SER A 239 -21.35 6.52 6.72
C SER A 239 -22.44 7.43 7.29
N ALA A 240 -23.67 7.31 6.80
CA ALA A 240 -24.81 8.03 7.34
C ALA A 240 -25.13 7.63 8.81
N MET A 241 -24.85 6.35 9.17
CA MET A 241 -25.09 5.84 10.53
C MET A 241 -23.91 6.05 11.48
N THR A 242 -22.68 6.05 10.96
CA THR A 242 -21.45 6.05 11.78
C THR A 242 -20.70 7.40 11.76
N GLY A 243 -21.31 8.46 11.19
CA GLY A 243 -20.68 9.77 11.12
C GLY A 243 -19.41 9.80 10.24
N GLY A 244 -19.32 8.94 9.22
CA GLY A 244 -18.20 8.92 8.27
C GLY A 244 -16.99 8.08 8.69
N ILE A 245 -17.04 7.38 9.83
CA ILE A 245 -15.89 6.58 10.32
C ILE A 245 -15.62 5.36 9.43
N LEU A 246 -16.68 4.72 8.90
CA LEU A 246 -16.56 3.55 8.03
C LEU A 246 -16.57 3.97 6.55
N GLY A 247 -15.39 4.33 6.05
CA GLY A 247 -15.20 4.62 4.63
C GLY A 247 -15.18 3.36 3.74
N SER A 248 -15.34 3.55 2.43
CA SER A 248 -15.31 2.48 1.41
C SER A 248 -14.03 1.63 1.45
N ALA A 249 -12.92 2.23 1.82
CA ALA A 249 -11.62 1.57 1.96
C ALA A 249 -11.63 0.48 3.03
N ILE A 250 -12.15 0.80 4.21
CA ILE A 250 -12.24 -0.14 5.34
C ILE A 250 -13.20 -1.29 4.99
N ILE A 251 -14.35 -0.96 4.41
CA ILE A 251 -15.35 -1.94 4.01
C ILE A 251 -14.81 -2.86 2.91
N GLY A 252 -14.09 -2.32 1.93
CA GLY A 252 -13.44 -3.11 0.88
C GLY A 252 -12.43 -4.13 1.43
N LEU A 253 -11.64 -3.72 2.41
CA LEU A 253 -10.69 -4.60 3.08
C LEU A 253 -11.40 -5.73 3.86
N PHE A 254 -12.45 -5.40 4.61
CA PHE A 254 -13.23 -6.41 5.33
C PHE A 254 -13.98 -7.36 4.40
N LEU A 255 -14.53 -6.86 3.28
CA LEU A 255 -15.15 -7.70 2.26
C LEU A 255 -14.15 -8.68 1.65
N GLY A 256 -12.94 -8.21 1.27
CA GLY A 256 -11.88 -9.07 0.78
C GLY A 256 -11.51 -10.18 1.76
N CYS A 257 -11.31 -9.84 3.03
CA CYS A 257 -11.02 -10.78 4.10
C CYS A 257 -12.17 -11.79 4.32
N GLY A 258 -13.41 -11.31 4.41
CA GLY A 258 -14.59 -12.15 4.61
C GLY A 258 -14.84 -13.13 3.47
N LEU A 259 -14.73 -12.67 2.23
CA LEU A 259 -14.93 -13.52 1.05
C LEU A 259 -13.85 -14.61 0.91
N THR A 260 -12.61 -14.29 1.30
CA THR A 260 -11.53 -15.28 1.33
C THR A 260 -11.75 -16.30 2.44
N HIS A 261 -12.21 -15.84 3.61
CA HIS A 261 -12.53 -16.75 4.72
C HIS A 261 -13.70 -17.70 4.40
N LEU A 262 -14.67 -17.23 3.60
CA LEU A 262 -15.78 -18.05 3.09
C LEU A 262 -15.36 -18.98 1.92
N GLY A 263 -14.11 -18.92 1.46
CA GLY A 263 -13.61 -19.72 0.35
C GLY A 263 -14.14 -19.27 -1.03
N ILE A 264 -14.70 -18.05 -1.11
CA ILE A 264 -15.21 -17.48 -2.37
C ILE A 264 -14.06 -16.89 -3.18
N LEU A 265 -13.15 -16.16 -2.53
CA LEU A 265 -12.01 -15.52 -3.17
C LEU A 265 -10.71 -16.24 -2.77
N PRO A 266 -9.81 -16.57 -3.72
CA PRO A 266 -8.51 -17.13 -3.38
C PRO A 266 -7.62 -16.07 -2.71
N LYS A 267 -6.60 -16.51 -1.98
CA LYS A 267 -5.60 -15.59 -1.41
C LYS A 267 -4.82 -14.91 -2.54
N ASP A 268 -4.74 -13.59 -2.47
CA ASP A 268 -4.00 -12.73 -3.42
C ASP A 268 -4.33 -13.01 -4.90
N PRO A 269 -5.60 -12.86 -5.31
CA PRO A 269 -6.10 -13.28 -6.63
C PRO A 269 -5.42 -12.58 -7.81
N LEU A 270 -4.86 -11.38 -7.59
CA LEU A 270 -4.25 -10.56 -8.64
C LEU A 270 -2.73 -10.72 -8.76
N LYS A 271 -2.08 -11.46 -7.86
CA LYS A 271 -0.60 -11.59 -7.80
C LYS A 271 0.00 -12.23 -9.05
N LYS A 272 -0.64 -13.27 -9.58
CA LYS A 272 -0.09 -14.09 -10.68
C LYS A 272 -0.04 -13.37 -12.04
N SER A 273 -0.69 -12.22 -12.19
CA SER A 273 -0.96 -11.61 -13.49
C SER A 273 -0.12 -10.39 -13.82
N GLY A 274 0.73 -9.90 -12.92
CA GLY A 274 1.40 -8.59 -13.07
C GLY A 274 0.45 -7.37 -12.98
N LEU A 275 -0.85 -7.61 -12.86
CA LEU A 275 -1.86 -6.57 -12.74
C LEU A 275 -1.71 -5.80 -11.43
N LEU A 276 -1.28 -6.49 -10.38
CA LEU A 276 -0.98 -5.87 -9.09
C LEU A 276 0.12 -4.80 -9.23
N ASP A 277 1.18 -5.10 -9.99
CA ASP A 277 2.27 -4.15 -10.23
C ASP A 277 1.80 -2.91 -11.00
N PHE A 278 0.90 -3.11 -11.98
CA PHE A 278 0.28 -2.00 -12.71
C PHE A 278 -0.61 -1.15 -11.80
N MET A 279 -1.41 -1.77 -10.94
CA MET A 279 -2.24 -1.05 -9.98
C MET A 279 -1.42 -0.27 -8.97
N MET A 280 -0.32 -0.85 -8.47
CA MET A 280 0.62 -0.16 -7.59
C MET A 280 1.32 1.00 -8.30
N PHE A 281 1.65 0.85 -9.60
CA PHE A 281 2.15 1.95 -10.42
C PHE A 281 1.17 3.12 -10.45
N VAL A 282 -0.11 2.88 -10.77
CA VAL A 282 -1.14 3.93 -10.82
C VAL A 282 -1.26 4.62 -9.45
N LEU A 283 -1.35 3.85 -8.36
CA LEU A 283 -1.44 4.38 -7.00
C LEU A 283 -0.25 5.29 -6.67
N ILE A 284 0.98 4.82 -6.91
CA ILE A 284 2.20 5.56 -6.59
C ILE A 284 2.28 6.85 -7.41
N VAL A 285 2.00 6.79 -8.70
CA VAL A 285 2.13 7.95 -9.60
C VAL A 285 1.09 9.01 -9.30
N VAL A 286 -0.18 8.63 -9.12
CA VAL A 286 -1.24 9.59 -8.78
C VAL A 286 -0.94 10.28 -7.46
N LEU A 287 -0.46 9.52 -6.46
CA LEU A 287 -0.06 10.08 -5.19
C LEU A 287 1.09 11.11 -5.35
N ARG A 288 2.11 10.80 -6.16
CA ARG A 288 3.25 11.70 -6.39
C ARG A 288 2.90 12.91 -7.26
N GLY A 289 1.87 12.80 -8.09
CA GLY A 289 1.33 13.95 -8.84
C GLY A 289 0.90 15.11 -7.93
N LYS A 290 0.47 14.83 -6.70
CA LYS A 290 0.11 15.84 -5.71
C LYS A 290 1.31 16.68 -5.21
N LEU A 291 2.54 16.24 -5.45
CA LEU A 291 3.74 17.05 -5.14
C LEU A 291 3.84 18.31 -6.01
N GLY A 292 3.14 18.36 -7.14
CA GLY A 292 3.03 19.58 -7.96
C GLY A 292 2.33 20.74 -7.26
N ASP A 293 1.57 20.46 -6.21
CA ASP A 293 0.87 21.46 -5.41
C ASP A 293 1.76 22.09 -4.32
N LEU A 294 2.97 21.53 -4.08
CA LEU A 294 3.94 22.11 -3.15
C LEU A 294 4.58 23.37 -3.72
N SER A 295 4.46 24.47 -2.99
CA SER A 295 5.23 25.68 -3.28
C SER A 295 6.61 25.61 -2.59
N MET A 296 7.63 26.26 -3.17
CA MET A 296 8.96 26.38 -2.53
C MET A 296 8.90 27.13 -1.20
N ALA A 297 7.89 27.97 -0.99
CA ALA A 297 7.69 28.69 0.26
C ALA A 297 7.28 27.77 1.43
N THR A 298 6.66 26.63 1.13
CA THR A 298 6.24 25.63 2.14
C THR A 298 7.38 24.70 2.55
N LEU A 299 8.49 24.67 1.80
CA LEU A 299 9.66 23.81 2.07
C LEU A 299 10.78 24.55 2.81
N ALA A 300 10.71 25.88 2.90
CA ALA A 300 11.64 26.74 3.63
C ALA A 300 11.19 26.95 5.07
#